data_d2c633ee988cb90c8e9e4c7e8e3a506b
#
_entry.id   d2c633ee988cb90c8e9e4c7e8e3a506b
#
_cell.length_a   1.000
_cell.length_b   1.000
_cell.length_c   1.000
_cell.angle_alpha   90.00
_cell.angle_beta   90.00
_cell.angle_gamma   90.00
#
_symmetry.space_group_name_H-M   'P 1'
#
loop_
_entity.id
_entity.type
_entity.pdbx_description
1 polymer ?
#
loop_
_entity_poly.entity_id
_entity_poly.type
_entity_poly.pdbx_seq_one_letter_code
_entity_poly.pdbx_strand_id
1 'polypeptide(L)'
;MNPVYWATVFAIVLLIPSLALVFWRLLRGPSSADRAIATDMLGLLGIAVAAVTACLTGYSAYLDIAVGIAFFGFLGAVAFAGLLERAEVPPQEQQHD
;
A
#
# COMPACT_ATOMS: atom_id res chain seq x y z
N MET A 1 8.08 0.03 -31.77
CA MET A 1 7.52 -0.03 -30.41
C MET A 1 8.65 0.03 -29.40
N ASN A 2 8.50 0.91 -28.42
CA ASN A 2 9.52 1.11 -27.39
C ASN A 2 9.54 -0.06 -26.40
N PRO A 3 10.72 -0.47 -25.91
CA PRO A 3 10.79 -1.45 -24.82
C PRO A 3 10.02 -0.98 -23.58
N VAL A 4 9.93 0.33 -23.36
CA VAL A 4 9.14 0.92 -22.26
C VAL A 4 7.65 0.59 -22.40
N TYR A 5 7.13 0.63 -23.61
CA TYR A 5 5.73 0.28 -23.88
C TYR A 5 5.43 -1.18 -23.46
N TRP A 6 6.30 -2.10 -23.89
CA TRP A 6 6.13 -3.52 -23.55
C TRP A 6 6.26 -3.77 -22.06
N ALA A 7 7.21 -3.11 -21.41
CA ALA A 7 7.39 -3.18 -19.96
C ALA A 7 6.15 -2.69 -19.22
N THR A 8 5.55 -1.60 -19.70
CA THR A 8 4.34 -1.02 -19.10
C THR A 8 3.15 -1.95 -19.25
N VAL A 9 2.95 -2.54 -20.43
CA VAL A 9 1.87 -3.52 -20.66
C VAL A 9 2.04 -4.72 -19.73
N PHE A 10 3.26 -5.23 -19.61
CA PHE A 10 3.55 -6.35 -18.72
C PHE A 10 3.26 -5.99 -17.26
N ALA A 11 3.63 -4.78 -16.85
CA ALA A 11 3.34 -4.29 -15.51
C ALA A 11 1.84 -4.24 -15.21
N ILE A 12 1.04 -3.76 -16.18
CA ILE A 12 -0.43 -3.70 -16.04
C ILE A 12 -0.99 -5.10 -15.88
N VAL A 13 -0.53 -6.04 -16.70
CA VAL A 13 -0.99 -7.44 -16.65
C VAL A 13 -0.72 -8.06 -15.27
N LEU A 14 0.39 -7.68 -14.62
CA LEU A 14 0.69 -8.15 -13.27
C LEU A 14 -0.08 -7.39 -12.19
N LEU A 15 -0.33 -6.10 -12.40
CA LEU A 15 -1.03 -5.26 -11.42
C LEU A 15 -2.49 -5.66 -11.21
N ILE A 16 -3.18 -6.02 -12.28
CA ILE A 16 -4.60 -6.38 -12.19
C ILE A 16 -4.84 -7.56 -11.24
N PRO A 17 -4.19 -8.73 -11.42
CA PRO A 17 -4.38 -9.83 -10.48
C PRO A 17 -3.83 -9.55 -9.09
N SER A 18 -2.74 -8.77 -9.00
CA SER A 18 -2.18 -8.38 -7.69
C SER A 18 -3.19 -7.55 -6.90
N LEU A 19 -3.84 -6.59 -7.55
CA LEU A 19 -4.86 -5.76 -6.93
C LEU A 19 -6.05 -6.61 -6.47
N ALA A 20 -6.48 -7.54 -7.30
CA ALA A 20 -7.59 -8.44 -6.97
C ALA A 20 -7.26 -9.30 -5.74
N LEU A 21 -6.05 -9.85 -5.68
CA LEU A 21 -5.62 -10.70 -4.55
C LEU A 21 -5.52 -9.90 -3.25
N VAL A 22 -4.96 -8.70 -3.29
CA VAL A 22 -4.83 -7.86 -2.11
C VAL A 22 -6.21 -7.41 -1.62
N PHE A 23 -7.10 -7.06 -2.53
CA PHE A 23 -8.47 -6.69 -2.20
C PHE A 23 -9.22 -7.85 -1.55
N TRP A 24 -9.04 -9.06 -2.09
CA TRP A 24 -9.59 -10.28 -1.50
C TRP A 24 -9.08 -10.46 -0.06
N ARG A 25 -7.76 -10.28 0.15
CA ARG A 25 -7.16 -10.40 1.47
C ARG A 25 -7.73 -9.37 2.45
N LEU A 26 -7.96 -8.15 1.97
CA LEU A 26 -8.56 -7.09 2.78
C LEU A 26 -9.95 -7.46 3.27
N LEU A 27 -10.76 -8.05 2.40
CA LEU A 27 -12.13 -8.45 2.74
C LEU A 27 -12.18 -9.69 3.62
N ARG A 28 -11.23 -10.59 3.48
CA ARG A 28 -11.20 -11.88 4.16
C ARG A 28 -10.25 -11.95 5.35
N GLY A 29 -9.49 -10.90 5.60
CA GLY A 29 -8.51 -10.89 6.68
C GLY A 29 -9.14 -11.15 8.04
N PRO A 30 -8.71 -12.21 8.77
CA PRO A 30 -9.33 -12.58 10.06
C PRO A 30 -8.98 -11.62 11.18
N SER A 31 -7.86 -10.90 11.10
CA SER A 31 -7.41 -10.00 12.15
C SER A 31 -7.28 -8.57 11.64
N SER A 32 -7.26 -7.60 12.56
CA SER A 32 -7.03 -6.20 12.20
C SER A 32 -5.61 -5.99 11.65
N ALA A 33 -4.65 -6.77 12.12
CA ALA A 33 -3.28 -6.72 11.60
C ALA A 33 -3.22 -7.15 10.14
N ASP A 34 -3.94 -8.22 9.76
CA ASP A 34 -4.01 -8.67 8.36
C ASP A 34 -4.63 -7.61 7.45
N ARG A 35 -5.69 -6.96 7.93
CA ARG A 35 -6.34 -5.88 7.17
C ARG A 35 -5.46 -4.66 7.02
N ALA A 36 -4.69 -4.31 8.07
CA ALA A 36 -3.74 -3.20 8.00
C ALA A 36 -2.65 -3.46 6.97
N ILE A 37 -2.10 -4.67 6.95
CA ILE A 37 -1.09 -5.08 5.97
C ILE A 37 -1.68 -5.03 4.55
N ALA A 38 -2.90 -5.54 4.37
CA ALA A 38 -3.57 -5.51 3.07
C ALA A 38 -3.82 -4.08 2.60
N THR A 39 -4.22 -3.18 3.50
CA THR A 39 -4.42 -1.76 3.20
C THR A 39 -3.11 -1.11 2.77
N ASP A 40 -2.01 -1.41 3.46
CA ASP A 40 -0.68 -0.91 3.10
C ASP A 40 -0.27 -1.40 1.71
N MET A 41 -0.51 -2.68 1.43
CA MET A 41 -0.23 -3.25 0.10
C MET A 41 -1.07 -2.59 -1.00
N LEU A 42 -2.32 -2.22 -0.70
CA LEU A 42 -3.14 -1.45 -1.65
C LEU A 42 -2.51 -0.09 -1.93
N GLY A 43 -1.95 0.55 -0.91
CA GLY A 43 -1.21 1.81 -1.09
C GLY A 43 -0.01 1.63 -2.03
N LEU A 44 0.78 0.56 -1.83
CA LEU A 44 1.91 0.26 -2.69
C LEU A 44 1.48 -0.01 -4.14
N LEU A 45 0.38 -0.74 -4.32
CA LEU A 45 -0.18 -0.98 -5.66
C LEU A 45 -0.71 0.31 -6.28
N GLY A 46 -1.28 1.21 -5.47
CA GLY A 46 -1.70 2.54 -5.93
C GLY A 46 -0.52 3.36 -6.44
N ILE A 47 0.61 3.30 -5.75
CA ILE A 47 1.86 3.93 -6.21
C ILE A 47 2.28 3.35 -7.56
N ALA A 48 2.24 2.03 -7.70
CA ALA A 48 2.60 1.35 -8.93
C ALA A 48 1.67 1.74 -10.08
N VAL A 49 0.36 1.82 -9.83
CA VAL A 49 -0.62 2.26 -10.84
C VAL A 49 -0.33 3.70 -11.28
N ALA A 50 -0.06 4.59 -10.33
CA ALA A 50 0.27 5.98 -10.65
C ALA A 50 1.56 6.07 -11.49
N ALA A 51 2.59 5.29 -11.13
CA ALA A 51 3.85 5.27 -11.87
C ALA A 51 3.65 4.74 -13.30
N VAL A 52 2.88 3.67 -13.47
CA VAL A 52 2.58 3.11 -14.79
C VAL A 52 1.79 4.13 -15.63
N THR A 53 0.82 4.81 -15.02
CA THR A 53 0.04 5.86 -15.69
C THR A 53 0.94 7.00 -16.14
N ALA A 54 1.91 7.40 -15.30
CA ALA A 54 2.89 8.43 -15.69
C ALA A 54 3.71 7.99 -16.89
N CYS A 55 4.13 6.73 -16.95
CA CYS A 55 4.87 6.18 -18.08
C CYS A 55 4.05 6.17 -19.38
N LEU A 56 2.74 5.85 -19.27
CA LEU A 56 1.86 5.81 -20.44
C LEU A 56 1.50 7.18 -20.96
N THR A 57 1.22 8.13 -20.07
CA THR A 57 0.71 9.46 -20.45
C THR A 57 1.83 10.48 -20.63
N GLY A 58 3.00 10.24 -20.03
CA GLY A 58 4.11 11.19 -20.04
C GLY A 58 3.95 12.36 -19.08
N TYR A 59 2.90 12.37 -18.26
CA TYR A 59 2.66 13.45 -17.29
C TYR A 59 3.28 13.11 -15.95
N SER A 60 4.22 13.93 -15.51
CA SER A 60 4.90 13.76 -14.21
C SER A 60 3.98 14.02 -13.02
N ALA A 61 2.83 14.65 -13.23
CA ALA A 61 1.85 14.90 -12.18
C ALA A 61 1.40 13.60 -11.47
N TYR A 62 1.36 12.49 -12.20
CA TYR A 62 1.02 11.18 -11.60
C TYR A 62 2.08 10.70 -10.61
N LEU A 63 3.34 11.11 -10.79
CA LEU A 63 4.41 10.80 -9.85
C LEU A 63 4.24 11.58 -8.55
N ASP A 64 3.72 12.80 -8.61
CA ASP A 64 3.42 13.57 -7.41
C ASP A 64 2.34 12.89 -6.57
N ILE A 65 1.33 12.30 -7.23
CA ILE A 65 0.32 11.49 -6.55
C ILE A 65 0.96 10.29 -5.87
N ALA A 66 1.89 9.61 -6.57
CA ALA A 66 2.59 8.46 -6.02
C ALA A 66 3.38 8.83 -4.76
N VAL A 67 4.08 9.96 -4.78
CA VAL A 67 4.84 10.47 -3.64
C VAL A 67 3.90 10.78 -2.46
N GLY A 68 2.75 11.39 -2.75
CA GLY A 68 1.74 11.67 -1.72
C GLY A 68 1.22 10.40 -1.05
N ILE A 69 0.89 9.39 -1.85
CA ILE A 69 0.44 8.09 -1.34
C ILE A 69 1.54 7.44 -0.49
N ALA A 70 2.79 7.50 -0.94
CA ALA A 70 3.91 6.93 -0.20
C ALA A 70 4.11 7.60 1.15
N PHE A 71 3.99 8.93 1.20
CA PHE A 71 4.11 9.69 2.43
C PHE A 71 3.00 9.34 3.42
N PHE A 72 1.76 9.35 2.98
CA PHE A 72 0.63 8.99 3.84
C PHE A 72 0.68 7.52 4.26
N GLY A 73 1.12 6.64 3.39
CA GLY A 73 1.32 5.23 3.72
C GLY A 73 2.36 5.03 4.82
N PHE A 74 3.47 5.76 4.76
CA PHE A 74 4.48 5.75 5.80
C PHE A 74 3.92 6.22 7.15
N LEU A 75 3.19 7.33 7.15
CA LEU A 75 2.57 7.85 8.37
C LEU A 75 1.57 6.85 8.94
N GLY A 76 0.76 6.23 8.10
CA GLY A 76 -0.20 5.21 8.51
C GLY A 76 0.48 4.00 9.12
N ALA A 77 1.58 3.52 8.53
CA ALA A 77 2.34 2.39 9.04
C ALA A 77 2.93 2.69 10.42
N VAL A 78 3.50 3.88 10.59
CA VAL A 78 4.07 4.31 11.88
C VAL A 78 2.97 4.42 12.95
N ALA A 79 1.83 5.01 12.60
CA ALA A 79 0.69 5.11 13.52
C ALA A 79 0.18 3.74 13.94
N PHE A 80 0.06 2.82 13.00
CA PHE A 80 -0.41 1.46 13.29
C PHE A 80 0.59 0.71 14.17
N ALA A 81 1.89 0.85 13.90
CA ALA A 81 2.94 0.25 14.71
C ALA A 81 2.87 0.75 16.15
N GLY A 82 2.62 2.05 16.36
CA GLY A 82 2.44 2.63 17.68
C GLY A 82 1.23 2.07 18.40
N LEU A 83 0.12 1.85 17.69
CA LEU A 83 -1.08 1.23 18.26
C LEU A 83 -0.84 -0.22 18.67
N LEU A 84 -0.09 -0.97 17.86
CA LEU A 84 0.27 -2.36 18.18
C LEU A 84 1.14 -2.43 19.43
N GLU A 85 2.11 -1.53 19.59
CA GLU A 85 2.94 -1.48 20.77
C GLU A 85 2.12 -1.25 22.04
N ARG A 86 1.16 -0.35 21.97
CA ARG A 86 0.26 -0.09 23.11
C ARG A 86 -0.63 -1.28 23.43
N ALA A 87 -1.09 -1.99 22.41
CA ALA A 87 -1.93 -3.17 22.60
C ALA A 87 -1.16 -4.34 23.22
N GLU A 88 0.15 -4.43 23.00
CA GLU A 88 1.00 -5.49 23.55
C GLU A 88 1.47 -5.23 24.98
N VAL A 89 1.34 -3.99 25.47
CA VAL A 89 1.72 -3.67 26.86
C VAL A 89 0.80 -4.41 27.82
N PRO A 90 1.35 -5.23 28.74
CA PRO A 90 0.52 -5.95 29.71
C PRO A 90 -0.27 -4.99 30.61
N PRO A 91 -1.52 -5.34 30.99
CA PRO A 91 -2.33 -4.49 31.86
C PRO A 91 -1.66 -4.13 33.17
N GLN A 92 -0.79 -5.00 33.68
CA GLN A 92 -0.04 -4.78 34.92
C GLN A 92 0.93 -3.62 34.82
N GLU A 93 1.58 -3.44 33.66
CA GLU A 93 2.48 -2.32 33.42
C GLU A 93 1.71 -1.01 33.28
N GLN A 94 0.51 -1.06 32.71
CA GLN A 94 -0.34 0.12 32.57
C GLN A 94 -0.85 0.63 33.92
N GLN A 95 -0.97 -0.24 34.93
CA GLN A 95 -1.43 0.13 36.25
C GLN A 95 -0.40 0.82 37.11
N HIS A 96 0.88 0.73 36.75
CA HIS A 96 1.95 1.37 37.50
C HIS A 96 2.13 2.86 37.18
N ASP A 97 1.48 3.34 36.17
CA ASP A 97 1.47 4.73 35.80
C ASP A 97 0.22 5.41 36.35
#